data_a4fb4023f9c0ee0e04e0ad13709fa85d
#
_entry.id   a4fb4023f9c0ee0e04e0ad13709fa85d
#
_cell.length_a   1.000
_cell.length_b   1.000
_cell.length_c   1.000
_cell.angle_alpha   90.00
_cell.angle_beta   90.00
_cell.angle_gamma   90.00
#
_symmetry.space_group_name_H-M   'P 1'
#
loop_
_entity.id
_entity.type
_entity.pdbx_description
1 polymer ?
#
loop_
_entity_poly.entity_id
_entity_poly.type
_entity_poly.pdbx_seq_one_letter_code
_entity_poly.pdbx_strand_id
1 'polypeptide(L)'
;AFTIFSGRVRKARECACIECYQHLTWANSKGGPEVPPIIPLSYWDNDVRMDQGENNLIVVMLRESGKSKRLVAKCCYSTLMVDHIGYKQLRFLLFENACKIPWDNETAPPSVTRAPSDRIFMRDWDGSRGELPEFKGDPSRIDQGCCPPFTNKTNRQSIDNPFGKTCQSIFQRVPWYTLEMDEGLIPKNKGDWPELKPIEPR
;
A
#
# COMPACT_ATOMS: atom_id res chain seq x y z
N ALA A 1 -12.56 -6.46 -8.52
CA ALA A 1 -11.43 -6.98 -9.29
C ALA A 1 -10.72 -5.84 -10.04
N PHE A 2 -9.44 -5.96 -10.25
CA PHE A 2 -8.63 -5.01 -11.04
C PHE A 2 -7.56 -5.78 -11.84
N THR A 3 -7.13 -5.21 -12.95
CA THR A 3 -6.08 -5.74 -13.82
C THR A 3 -4.90 -4.79 -13.85
N ILE A 4 -3.67 -5.32 -13.72
CA ILE A 4 -2.42 -4.60 -13.92
C ILE A 4 -1.85 -5.05 -15.26
N PHE A 5 -1.78 -4.14 -16.23
CA PHE A 5 -1.43 -4.50 -17.61
C PHE A 5 0.04 -4.83 -17.83
N SER A 6 0.96 -4.10 -17.17
CA SER A 6 2.39 -4.34 -17.35
C SER A 6 2.84 -5.68 -16.76
N GLY A 7 2.09 -6.23 -15.81
CA GLY A 7 2.46 -7.41 -15.07
C GLY A 7 3.83 -7.31 -14.36
N ARG A 8 4.39 -6.10 -14.23
CA ARG A 8 5.73 -5.88 -13.71
C ARG A 8 5.73 -5.42 -12.26
N VAL A 9 6.11 -6.32 -11.36
CA VAL A 9 6.55 -5.92 -10.02
C VAL A 9 7.93 -5.26 -10.14
N ARG A 10 8.02 -4.00 -9.79
CA ARG A 10 9.29 -3.26 -9.80
C ARG A 10 10.14 -3.60 -8.60
N LYS A 11 9.51 -3.83 -7.45
CA LYS A 11 10.20 -4.10 -6.20
C LYS A 11 9.23 -4.72 -5.19
N ALA A 12 9.66 -5.76 -4.50
CA ALA A 12 9.03 -6.26 -3.29
C ALA A 12 9.80 -5.75 -2.07
N ARG A 13 9.09 -5.40 -0.99
CA ARG A 13 9.66 -4.86 0.25
C ARG A 13 8.90 -5.35 1.46
N GLU A 14 9.57 -5.31 2.60
CA GLU A 14 8.93 -5.37 3.91
C GLU A 14 9.03 -4.00 4.58
N CYS A 15 7.89 -3.54 5.12
CA CYS A 15 7.77 -2.21 5.71
C CYS A 15 7.37 -2.29 7.17
N ALA A 16 8.16 -1.66 8.03
CA ALA A 16 7.88 -1.52 9.46
C ALA A 16 7.26 -0.15 9.83
N CYS A 17 7.01 0.74 8.85
CA CYS A 17 6.61 2.12 9.17
C CYS A 17 5.33 2.19 9.99
N ILE A 18 5.33 3.10 10.94
CA ILE A 18 4.20 3.27 11.87
C ILE A 18 2.90 3.65 11.15
N GLU A 19 2.96 4.45 10.08
CA GLU A 19 1.77 4.86 9.33
C GLU A 19 1.07 3.69 8.62
N CYS A 20 1.84 2.76 8.02
CA CYS A 20 1.24 1.58 7.42
C CYS A 20 0.62 0.68 8.49
N TYR A 21 1.32 0.48 9.59
CA TYR A 21 0.83 -0.32 10.71
C TYR A 21 -0.42 0.30 11.34
N GLN A 22 -0.41 1.60 11.63
CA GLN A 22 -1.54 2.35 12.15
C GLN A 22 -2.79 2.21 11.27
N HIS A 23 -2.62 2.38 9.95
CA HIS A 23 -3.73 2.25 9.02
C HIS A 23 -4.29 0.82 8.96
N LEU A 24 -3.43 -0.20 8.88
CA LEU A 24 -3.89 -1.58 8.82
C LEU A 24 -4.54 -2.03 10.13
N THR A 25 -4.06 -1.54 11.28
CA THR A 25 -4.67 -1.82 12.58
C THR A 25 -6.06 -1.18 12.68
N TRP A 26 -6.22 0.05 12.17
CA TRP A 26 -7.54 0.64 12.02
C TRP A 26 -8.44 -0.23 11.13
N ALA A 27 -7.99 -0.63 9.96
CA ALA A 27 -8.76 -1.46 9.04
C ALA A 27 -9.16 -2.80 9.69
N ASN A 28 -8.25 -3.44 10.41
CA ASN A 28 -8.52 -4.66 11.18
C ASN A 28 -9.56 -4.43 12.28
N SER A 29 -9.53 -3.28 12.97
CA SER A 29 -10.54 -2.94 13.99
C SER A 29 -11.96 -2.85 13.45
N LYS A 30 -12.11 -2.56 12.15
CA LYS A 30 -13.38 -2.52 11.41
C LYS A 30 -13.75 -3.86 10.75
N GLY A 31 -12.97 -4.91 10.99
CA GLY A 31 -13.20 -6.26 10.43
C GLY A 31 -12.34 -6.59 9.21
N GLY A 32 -11.33 -5.79 8.92
CA GLY A 32 -10.34 -6.03 7.89
C GLY A 32 -9.37 -7.18 8.22
N PRO A 33 -8.47 -7.52 7.28
CA PRO A 33 -7.49 -8.56 7.46
C PRO A 33 -6.60 -8.37 8.70
N GLU A 34 -6.08 -9.47 9.23
CA GLU A 34 -5.05 -9.44 10.27
C GLU A 34 -3.83 -8.64 9.83
N VAL A 35 -3.26 -7.89 10.76
CA VAL A 35 -2.08 -7.06 10.50
C VAL A 35 -0.82 -7.88 10.72
N PRO A 36 -0.01 -8.10 9.69
CA PRO A 36 1.23 -8.84 9.87
C PRO A 36 2.24 -8.02 10.68
N PRO A 37 3.16 -8.68 11.41
CA PRO A 37 4.20 -8.01 12.18
C PRO A 37 5.04 -7.05 11.33
N ILE A 38 5.43 -7.46 10.14
CA ILE A 38 6.05 -6.65 9.10
C ILE A 38 5.18 -6.70 7.85
N ILE A 39 5.02 -5.57 7.17
CA ILE A 39 4.02 -5.42 6.11
C ILE A 39 4.65 -5.69 4.76
N PRO A 40 4.24 -6.78 4.06
CA PRO A 40 4.73 -7.07 2.71
C PRO A 40 4.07 -6.12 1.70
N LEU A 41 4.91 -5.46 0.91
CA LEU A 41 4.53 -4.48 -0.09
C LEU A 41 5.16 -4.79 -1.44
N SER A 42 4.42 -4.58 -2.51
CA SER A 42 4.98 -4.59 -3.86
C SER A 42 4.71 -3.29 -4.60
N TYR A 43 5.72 -2.83 -5.35
CA TYR A 43 5.64 -1.64 -6.20
C TYR A 43 5.35 -2.06 -7.63
N TRP A 44 4.33 -1.47 -8.22
CA TRP A 44 3.88 -1.74 -9.57
C TRP A 44 3.88 -0.48 -10.42
N ASP A 45 4.00 -0.65 -11.73
CA ASP A 45 3.77 0.45 -12.66
C ASP A 45 2.31 0.90 -12.61
N ASN A 46 2.07 2.17 -12.81
CA ASN A 46 0.74 2.76 -12.71
C ASN A 46 -0.08 2.57 -13.99
N ASP A 47 -0.34 1.31 -14.34
CA ASP A 47 -1.13 0.87 -15.49
C ASP A 47 -2.24 -0.10 -15.06
N VAL A 48 -3.05 0.32 -14.11
CA VAL A 48 -4.10 -0.47 -13.51
C VAL A 48 -5.49 -0.04 -14.03
N ARG A 49 -6.34 -1.01 -14.25
CA ARG A 49 -7.76 -0.81 -14.53
C ARG A 49 -8.62 -1.48 -13.47
N MET A 50 -9.63 -0.78 -13.01
CA MET A 50 -10.69 -1.39 -12.20
C MET A 50 -11.68 -2.09 -13.12
N ASP A 51 -11.84 -3.38 -12.94
CA ASP A 51 -12.76 -4.21 -13.74
C ASP A 51 -14.14 -4.30 -13.09
N GLN A 52 -14.18 -4.44 -11.76
CA GLN A 52 -15.40 -4.58 -10.98
C GLN A 52 -15.23 -4.02 -9.57
N GLY A 53 -16.37 -3.59 -8.98
CA GLY A 53 -16.43 -3.26 -7.56
C GLY A 53 -15.94 -1.86 -7.18
N GLU A 54 -15.79 -0.95 -8.14
CA GLU A 54 -15.34 0.43 -7.87
C GLU A 54 -16.25 1.15 -6.85
N ASN A 55 -17.58 0.90 -6.90
CA ASN A 55 -18.56 1.48 -5.97
C ASN A 55 -18.36 1.02 -4.51
N ASN A 56 -17.60 -0.05 -4.29
CA ASN A 56 -17.26 -0.54 -2.96
C ASN A 56 -15.92 -0.03 -2.44
N LEU A 57 -15.33 0.94 -3.11
CA LEU A 57 -14.04 1.50 -2.73
C LEU A 57 -14.19 2.87 -2.10
N ILE A 58 -13.25 3.16 -1.20
CA ILE A 58 -13.03 4.49 -0.63
C ILE A 58 -11.53 4.78 -0.59
N VAL A 59 -11.17 6.04 -0.60
CA VAL A 59 -9.84 6.50 -0.23
C VAL A 59 -9.84 6.87 1.24
N VAL A 60 -8.86 6.35 1.98
CA VAL A 60 -8.65 6.69 3.40
C VAL A 60 -7.27 7.29 3.59
N MET A 61 -7.24 8.43 4.24
CA MET A 61 -6.03 9.11 4.72
C MET A 61 -6.00 9.09 6.24
N LEU A 62 -4.84 8.90 6.85
CA LEU A 62 -4.70 8.98 8.31
C LEU A 62 -4.90 10.40 8.83
N ARG A 63 -4.49 11.39 8.05
CA ARG A 63 -4.59 12.82 8.31
C ARG A 63 -4.89 13.54 7.00
N GLU A 64 -5.64 14.63 7.07
CA GLU A 64 -5.92 15.44 5.87
C GLU A 64 -4.61 15.98 5.25
N SER A 65 -3.64 16.37 6.07
CA SER A 65 -2.32 16.81 5.61
C SER A 65 -1.41 15.66 5.11
N GLY A 66 -1.85 14.41 5.22
CA GLY A 66 -1.07 13.21 4.91
C GLY A 66 -0.71 13.11 3.41
N LYS A 67 0.42 12.47 3.14
CA LYS A 67 0.93 12.28 1.77
C LYS A 67 0.49 10.96 1.14
N SER A 68 0.04 10.01 1.96
CA SER A 68 -0.36 8.66 1.54
C SER A 68 -1.88 8.55 1.46
N LYS A 69 -2.37 8.15 0.30
CA LYS A 69 -3.77 7.87 0.01
C LYS A 69 -3.93 6.37 -0.12
N ARG A 70 -4.83 5.77 0.63
CA ARG A 70 -5.00 4.31 0.67
C ARG A 70 -6.36 3.92 0.12
N LEU A 71 -6.37 3.05 -0.87
CA LEU A 71 -7.58 2.51 -1.46
C LEU A 71 -8.07 1.32 -0.63
N VAL A 72 -9.27 1.42 -0.10
CA VAL A 72 -9.84 0.44 0.84
C VAL A 72 -11.17 -0.07 0.30
N ALA A 73 -11.41 -1.37 0.41
CA ALA A 73 -12.69 -1.98 0.11
C ALA A 73 -13.65 -1.84 1.31
N LYS A 74 -14.78 -1.15 1.14
CA LYS A 74 -15.78 -0.91 2.21
C LYS A 74 -16.39 -2.19 2.78
N CYS A 75 -16.52 -3.23 1.95
CA CYS A 75 -17.20 -4.46 2.33
C CYS A 75 -16.40 -5.31 3.34
N CYS A 76 -15.09 -5.15 3.41
CA CYS A 76 -14.21 -5.99 4.21
C CYS A 76 -13.00 -5.24 4.78
N TYR A 77 -12.95 -3.93 4.64
CA TYR A 77 -11.84 -3.07 5.08
C TYR A 77 -10.45 -3.54 4.64
N SER A 78 -10.37 -4.32 3.56
CA SER A 78 -9.08 -4.69 2.98
C SER A 78 -8.45 -3.49 2.31
N THR A 79 -7.22 -3.15 2.71
CA THR A 79 -6.42 -2.10 2.07
C THR A 79 -5.74 -2.69 0.85
N LEU A 80 -6.07 -2.18 -0.32
CA LEU A 80 -5.61 -2.73 -1.60
C LEU A 80 -4.33 -2.04 -2.07
N MET A 81 -4.38 -0.72 -2.20
CA MET A 81 -3.34 0.07 -2.85
C MET A 81 -3.00 1.33 -2.07
N VAL A 82 -1.80 1.83 -2.29
CA VAL A 82 -1.38 3.16 -1.81
C VAL A 82 -0.87 3.97 -2.98
N ASP A 83 -1.40 5.20 -3.12
CA ASP A 83 -0.76 6.27 -3.85
C ASP A 83 -0.05 7.21 -2.86
N HIS A 84 1.10 7.71 -3.26
CA HIS A 84 1.89 8.65 -2.48
C HIS A 84 2.51 9.69 -3.41
N ILE A 85 2.54 10.94 -2.98
CA ILE A 85 3.07 12.05 -3.78
C ILE A 85 4.50 11.80 -4.30
N GLY A 86 5.31 11.05 -3.55
CA GLY A 86 6.66 10.65 -3.95
C GLY A 86 6.72 9.66 -5.11
N TYR A 87 5.60 9.00 -5.46
CA TYR A 87 5.54 8.07 -6.59
C TYR A 87 5.34 8.76 -7.92
N LYS A 88 5.02 10.06 -7.90
CA LYS A 88 4.91 10.93 -9.09
C LYS A 88 4.00 10.35 -10.18
N GLN A 89 2.95 9.65 -9.77
CA GLN A 89 2.00 8.97 -10.67
C GLN A 89 2.60 7.86 -11.55
N LEU A 90 3.85 7.49 -11.33
CA LEU A 90 4.53 6.46 -12.11
C LEU A 90 4.33 5.05 -11.55
N ARG A 91 3.97 4.97 -10.27
CA ARG A 91 3.87 3.72 -9.52
C ARG A 91 2.77 3.80 -8.49
N PHE A 92 2.36 2.64 -8.00
CA PHE A 92 1.56 2.47 -6.80
C PHE A 92 2.09 1.28 -5.97
N LEU A 93 1.66 1.20 -4.73
CA LEU A 93 1.93 0.07 -3.85
C LEU A 93 0.71 -0.82 -3.75
N LEU A 94 0.93 -2.13 -3.74
CA LEU A 94 -0.03 -3.12 -3.28
C LEU A 94 0.34 -3.63 -1.89
N PHE A 95 -0.68 -3.85 -1.07
CA PHE A 95 -0.58 -4.62 0.16
C PHE A 95 -0.80 -6.10 -0.16
N GLU A 96 0.26 -6.90 -0.11
CA GLU A 96 0.20 -8.31 -0.54
C GLU A 96 -0.68 -9.18 0.37
N ASN A 97 -0.84 -8.81 1.63
CA ASN A 97 -1.72 -9.50 2.57
C ASN A 97 -3.22 -9.34 2.23
N ALA A 98 -3.58 -8.34 1.45
CA ALA A 98 -4.97 -8.05 1.07
C ALA A 98 -5.30 -8.40 -0.38
N CYS A 99 -4.30 -8.57 -1.24
CA CYS A 99 -4.47 -8.78 -2.66
C CYS A 99 -4.05 -10.20 -3.04
N LYS A 100 -5.03 -11.04 -3.38
CA LYS A 100 -4.74 -12.31 -4.07
C LYS A 100 -4.57 -12.01 -5.55
N ILE A 101 -3.35 -12.14 -6.05
CA ILE A 101 -3.07 -12.03 -7.48
C ILE A 101 -3.11 -13.47 -8.01
N PRO A 102 -4.14 -13.84 -8.80
CA PRO A 102 -4.18 -15.16 -9.42
C PRO A 102 -3.14 -15.20 -10.53
N TRP A 103 -2.06 -15.90 -10.27
CA TRP A 103 -1.07 -16.24 -11.29
C TRP A 103 -1.39 -17.66 -11.75
N ASP A 104 -1.45 -17.86 -13.04
CA ASP A 104 -1.25 -19.20 -13.55
C ASP A 104 0.24 -19.52 -13.43
N ASN A 105 0.55 -20.75 -13.04
CA ASN A 105 1.94 -21.17 -12.74
C ASN A 105 2.90 -21.05 -13.95
N GLU A 106 2.39 -20.83 -15.15
CA GLU A 106 3.17 -20.76 -16.39
C GLU A 106 3.54 -19.33 -16.78
N THR A 107 2.74 -18.33 -16.35
CA THR A 107 2.91 -16.94 -16.79
C THR A 107 3.29 -15.98 -15.66
N ALA A 108 3.39 -16.46 -14.41
CA ALA A 108 3.79 -15.64 -13.30
C ALA A 108 5.16 -14.99 -13.54
N PRO A 109 5.25 -13.66 -13.59
CA PRO A 109 6.55 -13.04 -13.77
C PRO A 109 7.49 -13.46 -12.62
N PRO A 110 8.76 -13.77 -12.90
CA PRO A 110 9.75 -14.13 -11.87
C PRO A 110 9.82 -13.15 -10.70
N SER A 111 9.30 -11.94 -10.91
CA SER A 111 9.27 -10.85 -9.93
C SER A 111 8.28 -11.06 -8.79
N VAL A 112 7.25 -11.91 -8.93
CA VAL A 112 6.24 -12.17 -7.87
C VAL A 112 6.76 -13.15 -6.83
N THR A 113 7.67 -14.04 -7.22
CA THR A 113 8.31 -15.02 -6.33
C THR A 113 9.58 -14.48 -5.67
N ARG A 114 9.95 -13.24 -5.93
CA ARG A 114 11.18 -12.66 -5.36
C ARG A 114 11.04 -12.44 -3.86
N ALA A 115 12.07 -12.87 -3.15
CA ALA A 115 12.33 -12.41 -1.80
C ALA A 115 12.30 -10.87 -1.73
N PRO A 116 11.84 -10.27 -0.64
CA PRO A 116 11.82 -8.82 -0.48
C PRO A 116 13.26 -8.28 -0.66
N SER A 117 13.38 -7.25 -1.50
CA SER A 117 14.68 -6.65 -1.82
C SER A 117 15.27 -5.85 -0.67
N ASP A 118 14.43 -5.39 0.23
CA ASP A 118 14.80 -4.62 1.41
C ASP A 118 13.70 -4.64 2.47
N ARG A 119 14.10 -4.37 3.69
CA ARG A 119 13.25 -4.14 4.85
C ARG A 119 13.46 -2.70 5.31
N ILE A 120 12.40 -1.91 5.39
CA ILE A 120 12.49 -0.46 5.56
C ILE A 120 11.75 0.04 6.80
N PHE A 121 12.16 1.21 7.31
CA PHE A 121 11.60 1.87 8.50
C PHE A 121 11.71 1.03 9.77
N MET A 122 12.78 0.28 9.93
CA MET A 122 12.98 -0.59 11.08
C MET A 122 13.08 0.16 12.41
N ARG A 123 13.40 1.46 12.38
CA ARG A 123 13.36 2.33 13.58
C ARG A 123 11.96 2.43 14.21
N ASP A 124 10.91 2.21 13.40
CA ASP A 124 9.53 2.26 13.87
C ASP A 124 9.05 0.91 14.44
N TRP A 125 9.95 -0.09 14.43
CA TRP A 125 9.70 -1.39 15.02
C TRP A 125 10.08 -1.39 16.50
N ASP A 126 9.10 -1.65 17.37
CA ASP A 126 9.27 -1.66 18.83
C ASP A 126 9.09 -3.05 19.48
N GLY A 127 8.92 -4.10 18.66
CA GLY A 127 8.68 -5.46 19.14
C GLY A 127 7.25 -5.73 19.59
N SER A 128 6.40 -4.72 19.76
CA SER A 128 5.00 -4.90 20.21
C SER A 128 4.10 -5.58 19.18
N ARG A 129 4.56 -5.62 17.91
CA ARG A 129 3.80 -6.14 16.77
C ARG A 129 3.91 -7.66 16.61
N GLY A 130 4.55 -8.35 17.55
CA GLY A 130 4.82 -9.78 17.50
C GLY A 130 6.23 -10.11 17.03
N GLU A 131 6.49 -11.41 16.78
CA GLU A 131 7.80 -11.87 16.33
C GLU A 131 8.10 -11.39 14.90
N LEU A 132 9.29 -10.84 14.72
CA LEU A 132 9.75 -10.39 13.40
C LEU A 132 10.16 -11.61 12.56
N PRO A 133 9.51 -11.84 11.40
CA PRO A 133 9.88 -12.94 10.52
C PRO A 133 11.32 -12.81 10.03
N GLU A 134 11.96 -13.94 9.77
CA GLU A 134 13.28 -13.97 9.14
C GLU A 134 13.27 -13.18 7.81
N PHE A 135 14.26 -12.32 7.62
CA PHE A 135 14.38 -11.58 6.38
C PHE A 135 15.05 -12.45 5.31
N LYS A 136 14.30 -12.76 4.26
CA LYS A 136 14.77 -13.62 3.15
C LYS A 136 15.58 -12.87 2.09
N GLY A 137 15.77 -11.56 2.25
CA GLY A 137 16.59 -10.73 1.36
C GLY A 137 18.03 -10.58 1.83
N ASP A 138 18.78 -9.67 1.21
CA ASP A 138 20.13 -9.33 1.61
C ASP A 138 20.13 -8.55 2.94
N PRO A 139 20.75 -9.04 4.03
CA PRO A 139 20.75 -8.37 5.33
C PRO A 139 21.30 -6.94 5.29
N SER A 140 22.20 -6.62 4.37
CA SER A 140 22.72 -5.25 4.18
C SER A 140 21.66 -4.26 3.68
N ARG A 141 20.50 -4.74 3.28
CA ARG A 141 19.37 -3.95 2.80
C ARG A 141 18.31 -3.72 3.86
N ILE A 142 18.62 -3.98 5.11
CA ILE A 142 17.77 -3.62 6.24
C ILE A 142 18.05 -2.16 6.60
N ASP A 143 17.10 -1.30 6.26
CA ASP A 143 17.22 0.15 6.45
C ASP A 143 16.58 0.59 7.77
N GLN A 144 17.38 1.20 8.63
CA GLN A 144 16.93 1.79 9.90
C GLN A 144 16.31 3.18 9.73
N GLY A 145 16.47 3.80 8.57
CA GLY A 145 16.08 5.18 8.29
C GLY A 145 14.94 5.35 7.31
N CYS A 146 14.84 6.56 6.79
CA CYS A 146 13.83 6.94 5.80
C CYS A 146 14.01 6.20 4.47
N CYS A 147 12.92 6.08 3.70
CA CYS A 147 13.04 5.68 2.30
C CYS A 147 14.16 6.47 1.62
N PRO A 148 15.16 5.81 1.05
CA PRO A 148 16.11 6.53 0.23
C PRO A 148 15.32 7.27 -0.87
N PRO A 149 15.68 8.51 -1.20
CA PRO A 149 15.02 9.23 -2.29
C PRO A 149 15.04 8.33 -3.52
N PHE A 150 13.88 8.19 -4.16
CA PHE A 150 13.79 7.45 -5.42
C PHE A 150 14.76 8.11 -6.41
N THR A 151 15.94 7.54 -6.56
CA THR A 151 16.89 8.00 -7.56
C THR A 151 16.32 7.65 -8.94
N ASN A 152 15.74 8.66 -9.59
CA ASN A 152 15.17 8.58 -10.94
C ASN A 152 16.28 8.42 -12.00
N LYS A 153 17.03 7.34 -11.97
CA LYS A 153 17.97 7.00 -13.05
C LYS A 153 17.39 6.01 -14.07
N THR A 154 16.10 5.77 -14.07
CA THR A 154 15.49 4.98 -15.14
C THR A 154 14.79 5.94 -16.12
N ASN A 155 15.20 5.87 -17.37
CA ASN A 155 14.63 6.57 -18.51
C ASN A 155 13.11 6.75 -18.37
N ARG A 156 12.68 8.02 -18.37
CA ARG A 156 11.29 8.42 -18.54
C ARG A 156 10.87 8.07 -19.97
N GLN A 157 10.48 6.85 -20.19
CA GLN A 157 9.49 6.61 -21.22
C GLN A 157 8.14 6.85 -20.54
N SER A 158 7.52 7.96 -20.86
CA SER A 158 6.08 8.15 -20.76
C SER A 158 5.49 6.92 -21.45
N ILE A 159 4.95 6.00 -20.69
CA ILE A 159 4.14 4.95 -21.28
C ILE A 159 2.83 5.66 -21.57
N ASP A 160 2.68 6.13 -22.81
CA ASP A 160 1.38 6.48 -23.35
C ASP A 160 0.55 5.19 -23.28
N ASN A 161 -0.22 5.09 -22.21
CA ASN A 161 -1.10 3.94 -22.00
C ASN A 161 -2.41 4.21 -22.76
N PRO A 162 -2.58 3.67 -23.97
CA PRO A 162 -3.79 3.90 -24.77
C PRO A 162 -5.05 3.29 -24.15
N PHE A 163 -4.90 2.46 -23.11
CA PHE A 163 -6.00 1.76 -22.43
C PHE A 163 -6.16 2.18 -20.96
N GLY A 164 -5.32 3.10 -20.46
CA GLY A 164 -5.09 3.26 -19.05
C GLY A 164 -5.89 4.33 -18.35
N LYS A 165 -6.90 3.92 -17.64
CA LYS A 165 -7.24 4.62 -16.40
C LYS A 165 -6.17 4.28 -15.39
N THR A 166 -5.27 5.21 -15.11
CA THR A 166 -4.21 5.06 -14.13
C THR A 166 -4.79 4.80 -12.72
N CYS A 167 -4.01 4.21 -11.82
CA CYS A 167 -4.36 4.08 -10.40
C CYS A 167 -4.89 5.41 -9.85
N GLN A 168 -4.25 6.52 -10.18
CA GLN A 168 -4.69 7.85 -9.77
C GLN A 168 -6.11 8.18 -10.23
N SER A 169 -6.50 7.79 -11.46
CA SER A 169 -7.86 8.01 -11.92
C SER A 169 -8.91 7.21 -11.13
N ILE A 170 -8.53 6.06 -10.56
CA ILE A 170 -9.37 5.31 -9.63
C ILE A 170 -9.54 6.10 -8.35
N PHE A 171 -8.43 6.58 -7.76
CA PHE A 171 -8.48 7.39 -6.54
C PHE A 171 -9.36 8.64 -6.70
N GLN A 172 -9.36 9.28 -7.85
CA GLN A 172 -10.17 10.48 -8.10
C GLN A 172 -11.67 10.23 -8.23
N ARG A 173 -12.09 9.00 -8.54
CA ARG A 173 -13.51 8.67 -8.77
C ARG A 173 -14.24 8.11 -7.57
N VAL A 174 -13.53 7.77 -6.51
CA VAL A 174 -14.10 7.17 -5.30
C VAL A 174 -14.14 8.19 -4.16
N PRO A 175 -15.07 8.06 -3.19
CA PRO A 175 -15.14 8.96 -2.06
C PRO A 175 -13.88 8.96 -1.20
N TRP A 176 -13.52 10.12 -0.69
CA TRP A 176 -12.36 10.32 0.17
C TRP A 176 -12.75 10.57 1.61
N TYR A 177 -11.95 10.03 2.51
CA TYR A 177 -12.11 10.16 3.95
C TYR A 177 -10.77 10.35 4.65
N THR A 178 -10.81 11.01 5.81
CA THR A 178 -9.69 11.09 6.74
C THR A 178 -10.09 10.54 8.10
N LEU A 179 -9.10 10.05 8.86
CA LEU A 179 -9.25 9.59 10.24
C LEU A 179 -8.86 10.66 11.24
N GLU A 180 -8.10 11.68 10.83
CA GLU A 180 -7.53 12.72 11.69
C GLU A 180 -6.81 12.15 12.92
N MET A 181 -5.98 11.15 12.68
CA MET A 181 -5.21 10.48 13.72
C MET A 181 -3.90 11.19 14.02
N ASP A 182 -3.50 11.21 15.28
CA ASP A 182 -2.16 11.58 15.66
C ASP A 182 -1.12 10.59 15.13
N GLU A 183 0.07 11.09 14.81
CA GLU A 183 1.15 10.27 14.27
C GLU A 183 1.57 9.20 15.29
N GLY A 184 1.54 7.96 14.85
CA GLY A 184 1.94 6.80 15.66
C GLY A 184 0.96 6.38 16.73
N LEU A 185 -0.15 7.11 16.94
CA LEU A 185 -1.17 6.70 17.90
C LEU A 185 -1.90 5.45 17.43
N ILE A 186 -1.86 4.40 18.24
CA ILE A 186 -2.62 3.18 18.03
C ILE A 186 -3.55 2.99 19.23
N PRO A 187 -4.86 3.19 19.07
CA PRO A 187 -5.82 2.98 20.13
C PRO A 187 -5.81 1.54 20.66
N LYS A 188 -5.89 1.38 21.97
CA LYS A 188 -5.88 0.06 22.63
C LYS A 188 -7.17 -0.71 22.40
N ASN A 189 -8.29 -0.02 22.34
CA ASN A 189 -9.60 -0.64 22.17
C ASN A 189 -10.15 -0.37 20.77
N LYS A 190 -10.94 -1.31 20.26
CA LYS A 190 -11.58 -1.17 18.94
C LYS A 190 -12.52 0.05 18.85
N GLY A 191 -13.16 0.43 19.94
CA GLY A 191 -14.07 1.58 19.99
C GLY A 191 -13.38 2.93 20.01
N ASP A 192 -12.08 2.99 20.29
CA ASP A 192 -11.34 4.26 20.42
C ASP A 192 -10.82 4.79 19.06
N TRP A 193 -11.03 4.02 17.98
CA TRP A 193 -10.66 4.45 16.64
C TRP A 193 -11.58 5.56 16.13
N PRO A 194 -11.02 6.66 15.56
CA PRO A 194 -11.84 7.74 15.06
C PRO A 194 -12.75 7.30 13.91
N GLU A 195 -13.87 7.98 13.78
CA GLU A 195 -14.78 7.82 12.66
C GLU A 195 -14.21 8.47 11.39
N LEU A 196 -14.60 7.89 10.25
CA LEU A 196 -14.22 8.44 8.94
C LEU A 196 -14.93 9.77 8.71
N LYS A 197 -14.15 10.82 8.43
CA LYS A 197 -14.66 12.14 8.05
C LYS A 197 -14.52 12.34 6.55
N PRO A 198 -15.59 12.66 5.81
CA PRO A 198 -15.49 12.97 4.39
C PRO A 198 -14.56 14.17 4.13
N ILE A 199 -13.79 14.09 3.05
CA ILE A 199 -12.96 15.19 2.56
C ILE A 199 -13.05 15.29 1.03
N GLU A 200 -12.73 16.47 0.50
CA GLU A 200 -12.67 16.66 -0.95
C GLU A 200 -11.42 15.98 -1.56
N PRO A 201 -11.54 15.37 -2.73
CA PRO A 201 -10.41 14.85 -3.48
C PRO A 201 -9.39 15.95 -3.84
N ARG A 202 -8.11 15.63 -3.75
CA ARG A 202 -6.99 16.55 -4.07
C ARG A 202 -6.19 16.06 -5.25
#